data_1bcf3109cea7de7e53dd7fb73671bec1
#
_entry.id   1bcf3109cea7de7e53dd7fb73671bec1
#
_cell.length_a   1.000
_cell.length_b   1.000
_cell.length_c   1.000
_cell.angle_alpha   90.00
_cell.angle_beta   90.00
_cell.angle_gamma   90.00
#
_symmetry.space_group_name_H-M   'P 1'
#
loop_
_entity.id
_entity.type
_entity.pdbx_description
1 polymer ?
#
loop_
_entity_poly.entity_id
_entity_poly.type
_entity_poly.pdbx_seq_one_letter_code
_entity_poly.pdbx_strand_id
1 'polypeptide(L)'
;MTITVGFLVFPGLQLLDLAGPYEIFSALPDGEIHLFWKTREPVACSAGMRFYPTTTLGDGPLVDVLCIPGGVGINPLLCDEEVQAWVQRQASTARFVTSVCTGALLLGAAGLLKARHATTHWRYHDLLAKFGAIPVRERVVRDGNLITGGGVTAGIDFGLVLVAALRGQAAAEEIQLALEYAPEPPFQAGRPEDAPKDILEVVRRRTEALRAERERITGQWITRSPAE
;
A
#
# COMPACT_ATOMS: atom_id res chain seq x y z
N MET A 1 -1.86 19.10 -17.06
CA MET A 1 -3.03 18.27 -16.69
C MET A 1 -2.88 17.89 -15.23
N THR A 2 -3.89 18.16 -14.42
CA THR A 2 -3.95 17.76 -13.02
C THR A 2 -3.79 16.24 -12.89
N ILE A 3 -3.00 15.79 -11.92
CA ILE A 3 -2.88 14.37 -11.55
C ILE A 3 -3.71 14.15 -10.30
N THR A 4 -4.72 13.32 -10.40
CA THR A 4 -5.58 12.98 -9.27
C THR A 4 -5.07 11.71 -8.59
N VAL A 5 -4.71 11.84 -7.31
CA VAL A 5 -4.22 10.73 -6.47
C VAL A 5 -5.25 10.37 -5.42
N GLY A 6 -5.65 9.12 -5.36
CA GLY A 6 -6.61 8.61 -4.37
C GLY A 6 -5.95 7.65 -3.39
N PHE A 7 -6.05 7.96 -2.10
CA PHE A 7 -5.66 7.05 -1.04
C PHE A 7 -6.89 6.45 -0.36
N LEU A 8 -6.90 5.13 -0.20
CA LEU A 8 -7.85 4.48 0.69
C LEU A 8 -7.39 4.69 2.13
N VAL A 9 -8.18 5.35 2.96
CA VAL A 9 -7.92 5.48 4.40
C VAL A 9 -8.94 4.66 5.17
N PHE A 10 -8.52 3.97 6.22
CA PHE A 10 -9.37 3.04 6.97
C PHE A 10 -8.90 2.89 8.42
N PRO A 11 -9.78 2.49 9.36
CA PRO A 11 -9.39 2.28 10.74
C PRO A 11 -8.24 1.28 10.88
N GLY A 12 -7.19 1.66 11.62
CA GLY A 12 -6.01 0.82 11.82
C GLY A 12 -5.02 0.81 10.65
N LEU A 13 -5.10 1.74 9.70
CA LEU A 13 -4.05 1.91 8.68
C LEU A 13 -2.70 2.21 9.34
N GLN A 14 -1.61 1.83 8.71
CA GLN A 14 -0.26 2.18 9.14
C GLN A 14 0.05 3.63 8.74
N LEU A 15 0.36 4.49 9.73
CA LEU A 15 0.54 5.93 9.52
C LEU A 15 1.49 6.26 8.36
N LEU A 16 2.69 5.69 8.38
CA LEU A 16 3.71 6.05 7.40
C LEU A 16 3.41 5.48 6.00
N ASP A 17 2.59 4.43 5.89
CA ASP A 17 2.13 3.90 4.61
C ASP A 17 1.26 4.93 3.86
N LEU A 18 0.58 5.81 4.59
CA LEU A 18 -0.13 6.94 4.03
C LEU A 18 0.79 8.16 3.92
N ALA A 19 1.40 8.59 5.02
CA ALA A 19 2.12 9.86 5.10
C ALA A 19 3.35 9.92 4.16
N GLY A 20 4.09 8.80 4.01
CA GLY A 20 5.26 8.75 3.12
C GLY A 20 4.93 9.10 1.67
N PRO A 21 4.09 8.33 0.99
CA PRO A 21 3.71 8.64 -0.39
C PRO A 21 2.85 9.91 -0.50
N TYR A 22 2.05 10.25 0.52
CA TYR A 22 1.28 11.49 0.54
C TYR A 22 2.20 12.71 0.43
N GLU A 23 3.28 12.75 1.20
CA GLU A 23 4.27 13.84 1.17
C GLU A 23 4.90 13.99 -0.22
N ILE A 24 5.28 12.87 -0.85
CA ILE A 24 5.84 12.87 -2.22
C ILE A 24 4.83 13.44 -3.23
N PHE A 25 3.56 13.03 -3.17
CA PHE A 25 2.57 13.48 -4.14
C PHE A 25 2.04 14.89 -3.87
N SER A 26 2.07 15.35 -2.60
CA SER A 26 1.74 16.74 -2.26
C SER A 26 2.73 17.75 -2.81
N ALA A 27 3.95 17.30 -3.09
CA ALA A 27 4.98 18.13 -3.73
C ALA A 27 4.82 18.25 -5.26
N LEU A 28 3.89 17.50 -5.88
CA LEU A 28 3.58 17.68 -7.30
C LEU A 28 2.80 18.98 -7.50
N PRO A 29 3.27 19.92 -8.36
CA PRO A 29 2.63 21.24 -8.55
C PRO A 29 1.19 21.17 -9.05
N ASP A 30 0.85 20.09 -9.74
CA ASP A 30 -0.47 19.84 -10.33
C ASP A 30 -1.13 18.57 -9.74
N GLY A 31 -0.74 18.17 -8.54
CA GLY A 31 -1.30 17.03 -7.81
C GLY A 31 -2.57 17.43 -7.04
N GLU A 32 -3.62 16.64 -7.17
CA GLU A 32 -4.83 16.73 -6.34
C GLU A 32 -4.99 15.42 -5.58
N ILE A 33 -5.01 15.49 -4.24
CA ILE A 33 -5.04 14.29 -3.39
C ILE A 33 -6.41 14.14 -2.72
N HIS A 34 -6.99 12.95 -2.85
CA HIS A 34 -8.22 12.55 -2.18
C HIS A 34 -7.98 11.42 -1.18
N LEU A 35 -8.55 11.56 0.00
CA LEU A 35 -8.62 10.52 1.02
C LEU A 35 -10.01 9.89 1.00
N PHE A 36 -10.10 8.62 0.61
CA PHE A 36 -11.35 7.91 0.43
C PHE A 36 -11.67 7.01 1.61
N TRP A 37 -12.89 7.08 2.12
CA TRP A 37 -13.43 6.11 3.04
C TRP A 37 -14.95 5.96 2.87
N LYS A 38 -15.55 5.02 3.59
CA LYS A 38 -17.01 4.77 3.58
C LYS A 38 -17.81 5.99 4.04
N THR A 39 -17.25 6.76 4.97
CA THR A 39 -17.85 7.99 5.52
C THR A 39 -16.81 9.09 5.59
N ARG A 40 -17.23 10.33 5.84
CA ARG A 40 -16.32 11.47 6.12
C ARG A 40 -15.96 11.62 7.59
N GLU A 41 -16.40 10.69 8.44
CA GLU A 41 -16.03 10.68 9.85
C GLU A 41 -14.53 10.39 10.03
N PRO A 42 -13.91 10.93 11.11
CA PRO A 42 -12.49 10.76 11.34
C PRO A 42 -12.09 9.28 11.48
N VAL A 43 -11.05 8.88 10.77
CA VAL A 43 -10.49 7.53 10.78
C VAL A 43 -9.20 7.52 11.62
N ALA A 44 -9.11 6.66 12.62
CA ALA A 44 -7.92 6.50 13.44
C ALA A 44 -6.95 5.48 12.81
N CYS A 45 -5.67 5.87 12.63
CA CYS A 45 -4.61 4.94 12.26
C CYS A 45 -4.17 4.06 13.44
N SER A 46 -3.30 3.07 13.17
CA SER A 46 -2.76 2.16 14.19
C SER A 46 -1.96 2.86 15.31
N ALA A 47 -1.43 4.07 15.04
CA ALA A 47 -0.70 4.90 16.01
C ALA A 47 -1.61 5.90 16.76
N GLY A 48 -2.93 5.89 16.52
CA GLY A 48 -3.89 6.76 17.20
C GLY A 48 -4.13 8.13 16.54
N MET A 49 -3.31 8.55 15.55
CA MET A 49 -3.57 9.76 14.78
C MET A 49 -4.85 9.61 13.97
N ARG A 50 -5.62 10.69 13.83
CA ARG A 50 -6.88 10.70 13.08
C ARG A 50 -6.75 11.48 11.78
N PHE A 51 -7.32 10.93 10.72
CA PHE A 51 -7.45 11.56 9.40
C PHE A 51 -8.91 11.81 9.10
N TYR A 52 -9.18 12.90 8.41
CA TYR A 52 -10.50 13.20 7.86
C TYR A 52 -10.53 12.78 6.39
N PRO A 53 -11.33 11.77 5.99
CA PRO A 53 -11.55 11.48 4.58
C PRO A 53 -12.08 12.72 3.87
N THR A 54 -11.50 13.04 2.72
CA THR A 54 -11.94 14.20 1.92
C THR A 54 -13.18 13.88 1.09
N THR A 55 -13.41 12.58 0.84
CA THR A 55 -14.55 12.09 0.05
C THR A 55 -14.97 10.69 0.48
N THR A 56 -16.14 10.22 0.02
CA THR A 56 -16.60 8.85 0.24
C THR A 56 -16.25 7.94 -0.93
N LEU A 57 -16.38 6.62 -0.74
CA LEU A 57 -16.20 5.63 -1.80
C LEU A 57 -17.20 5.82 -2.94
N GLY A 58 -18.39 6.38 -2.65
CA GLY A 58 -19.49 6.61 -3.61
C GLY A 58 -19.36 7.93 -4.37
N ASP A 59 -18.93 9.01 -3.68
CA ASP A 59 -19.02 10.38 -4.22
C ASP A 59 -17.72 10.90 -4.84
N GLY A 60 -16.60 10.22 -4.58
CA GLY A 60 -15.29 10.69 -5.04
C GLY A 60 -15.03 10.45 -6.53
N PRO A 61 -14.08 11.20 -7.12
CA PRO A 61 -13.73 11.07 -8.52
C PRO A 61 -13.04 9.74 -8.84
N LEU A 62 -12.96 9.39 -10.12
CA LEU A 62 -11.99 8.42 -10.61
C LEU A 62 -10.60 9.07 -10.58
N VAL A 63 -9.58 8.29 -10.20
CA VAL A 63 -8.24 8.81 -9.99
C VAL A 63 -7.24 8.32 -11.03
N ASP A 64 -6.20 9.12 -11.30
CA ASP A 64 -5.07 8.71 -12.13
C ASP A 64 -4.17 7.71 -11.40
N VAL A 65 -4.05 7.88 -10.08
CA VAL A 65 -3.21 7.05 -9.20
C VAL A 65 -4.03 6.53 -8.04
N LEU A 66 -4.19 5.23 -7.95
CA LEU A 66 -4.79 4.57 -6.80
C LEU A 66 -3.69 4.13 -5.82
N CYS A 67 -3.76 4.56 -4.56
CA CYS A 67 -2.83 4.19 -3.50
C CYS A 67 -3.53 3.43 -2.38
N ILE A 68 -3.09 2.20 -2.10
CA ILE A 68 -3.61 1.35 -1.03
C ILE A 68 -2.53 1.19 0.06
N PRO A 69 -2.65 1.90 1.20
CA PRO A 69 -1.80 1.69 2.37
C PRO A 69 -2.05 0.32 3.01
N GLY A 70 -1.12 -0.12 3.83
CA GLY A 70 -1.31 -1.28 4.68
C GLY A 70 -1.64 -0.93 6.13
N GLY A 71 -1.49 -1.91 7.00
CA GLY A 71 -1.77 -1.79 8.43
C GLY A 71 -2.55 -2.99 8.97
N VAL A 72 -2.86 -2.95 10.26
CA VAL A 72 -3.67 -4.00 10.90
C VAL A 72 -5.11 -3.99 10.40
N GLY A 73 -5.62 -2.82 10.02
CA GLY A 73 -6.97 -2.63 9.50
C GLY A 73 -7.23 -3.23 8.10
N ILE A 74 -6.19 -3.73 7.42
CA ILE A 74 -6.35 -4.42 6.13
C ILE A 74 -7.15 -5.74 6.27
N ASN A 75 -7.06 -6.39 7.42
CA ASN A 75 -7.65 -7.71 7.63
C ASN A 75 -9.15 -7.77 7.29
N PRO A 76 -10.03 -6.94 7.88
CA PRO A 76 -11.45 -6.97 7.54
C PRO A 76 -11.73 -6.60 6.08
N LEU A 77 -10.88 -5.77 5.45
CA LEU A 77 -11.09 -5.31 4.09
C LEU A 77 -10.87 -6.41 3.04
N LEU A 78 -10.12 -7.47 3.39
CA LEU A 78 -9.92 -8.61 2.49
C LEU A 78 -11.23 -9.36 2.16
N CYS A 79 -12.28 -9.18 2.95
CA CYS A 79 -13.60 -9.77 2.73
C CYS A 79 -14.72 -8.70 2.62
N ASP A 80 -14.37 -7.43 2.49
CA ASP A 80 -15.30 -6.30 2.37
C ASP A 80 -15.61 -6.04 0.89
N GLU A 81 -16.75 -6.51 0.44
CA GLU A 81 -17.16 -6.43 -0.97
C GLU A 81 -17.30 -5.00 -1.48
N GLU A 82 -17.76 -4.07 -0.64
CA GLU A 82 -17.88 -2.66 -1.00
C GLU A 82 -16.50 -2.04 -1.30
N VAL A 83 -15.53 -2.30 -0.42
CA VAL A 83 -14.16 -1.81 -0.59
C VAL A 83 -13.49 -2.46 -1.80
N GLN A 84 -13.64 -3.77 -1.99
CA GLN A 84 -13.09 -4.47 -3.16
C GLN A 84 -13.68 -3.95 -4.48
N ALA A 85 -14.99 -3.76 -4.54
CA ALA A 85 -15.67 -3.20 -5.73
C ALA A 85 -15.18 -1.78 -6.01
N TRP A 86 -14.98 -0.96 -4.97
CA TRP A 86 -14.41 0.38 -5.13
C TRP A 86 -12.97 0.32 -5.67
N VAL A 87 -12.12 -0.55 -5.11
CA VAL A 87 -10.74 -0.75 -5.59
C VAL A 87 -10.72 -1.15 -7.06
N GLN A 88 -11.57 -2.11 -7.46
CA GLN A 88 -11.70 -2.56 -8.86
C GLN A 88 -12.14 -1.42 -9.78
N ARG A 89 -13.15 -0.65 -9.36
CA ARG A 89 -13.66 0.51 -10.11
C ARG A 89 -12.57 1.55 -10.33
N GLN A 90 -11.82 1.93 -9.29
CA GLN A 90 -10.72 2.87 -9.41
C GLN A 90 -9.61 2.33 -10.31
N ALA A 91 -9.22 1.08 -10.10
CA ALA A 91 -8.16 0.43 -10.86
C ALA A 91 -8.47 0.30 -12.36
N SER A 92 -9.75 0.21 -12.74
CA SER A 92 -10.16 0.04 -14.15
C SER A 92 -9.79 1.23 -15.05
N THR A 93 -9.63 2.42 -14.47
CA THR A 93 -9.31 3.66 -15.20
C THR A 93 -8.00 4.30 -14.75
N ALA A 94 -7.47 3.91 -13.59
CA ALA A 94 -6.24 4.46 -13.06
C ALA A 94 -5.04 4.20 -13.99
N ARG A 95 -4.23 5.24 -14.22
CA ARG A 95 -2.95 5.12 -14.94
C ARG A 95 -1.96 4.25 -14.15
N PHE A 96 -2.01 4.36 -12.82
CA PHE A 96 -1.21 3.52 -11.91
C PHE A 96 -2.04 3.02 -10.73
N VAL A 97 -1.90 1.74 -10.44
CA VAL A 97 -2.43 1.07 -9.25
C VAL A 97 -1.27 0.79 -8.32
N THR A 98 -1.33 1.29 -7.10
CA THR A 98 -0.19 1.19 -6.19
C THR A 98 -0.60 0.70 -4.81
N SER A 99 0.35 0.08 -4.12
CA SER A 99 0.18 -0.28 -2.72
C SER A 99 1.51 -0.20 -1.97
N VAL A 100 1.44 -0.09 -0.68
CA VAL A 100 2.58 -0.23 0.20
C VAL A 100 2.26 -1.19 1.33
N CYS A 101 3.28 -1.92 1.84
CA CYS A 101 3.13 -2.85 2.94
C CYS A 101 2.03 -3.89 2.64
N THR A 102 1.10 -4.10 3.56
CA THR A 102 0.02 -5.08 3.41
C THR A 102 -1.15 -4.61 2.52
N GLY A 103 -1.11 -3.40 1.99
CA GLY A 103 -2.06 -2.92 0.98
C GLY A 103 -2.10 -3.81 -0.27
N ALA A 104 -0.98 -4.44 -0.63
CA ALA A 104 -0.92 -5.39 -1.73
C ALA A 104 -1.89 -6.58 -1.56
N LEU A 105 -2.16 -7.01 -0.33
CA LEU A 105 -3.11 -8.10 -0.09
C LEU A 105 -4.55 -7.70 -0.45
N LEU A 106 -4.92 -6.43 -0.25
CA LEU A 106 -6.23 -5.93 -0.68
C LEU A 106 -6.31 -5.83 -2.21
N LEU A 107 -5.22 -5.42 -2.89
CA LEU A 107 -5.16 -5.50 -4.35
C LEU A 107 -5.33 -6.95 -4.83
N GLY A 108 -4.73 -7.91 -4.12
CA GLY A 108 -4.92 -9.34 -4.36
C GLY A 108 -6.36 -9.80 -4.18
N ALA A 109 -6.99 -9.40 -3.07
CA ALA A 109 -8.40 -9.71 -2.78
C ALA A 109 -9.36 -9.09 -3.82
N ALA A 110 -9.01 -7.94 -4.39
CA ALA A 110 -9.73 -7.32 -5.50
C ALA A 110 -9.42 -7.96 -6.88
N GLY A 111 -8.61 -9.05 -6.94
CA GLY A 111 -8.29 -9.75 -8.19
C GLY A 111 -7.23 -9.09 -9.09
N LEU A 112 -6.56 -8.02 -8.61
CA LEU A 112 -5.66 -7.20 -9.42
C LEU A 112 -4.22 -7.74 -9.49
N LEU A 113 -3.90 -8.80 -8.76
CA LEU A 113 -2.54 -9.37 -8.71
C LEU A 113 -2.37 -10.69 -9.47
N LYS A 114 -3.41 -11.24 -10.09
CA LYS A 114 -3.34 -12.52 -10.80
C LYS A 114 -2.29 -12.46 -11.92
N ALA A 115 -1.28 -13.35 -11.84
CA ALA A 115 -0.13 -13.42 -12.74
C ALA A 115 0.73 -12.14 -12.81
N ARG A 116 0.66 -11.26 -11.79
CA ARG A 116 1.46 -10.03 -11.71
C ARG A 116 2.59 -10.17 -10.69
N HIS A 117 3.74 -9.59 -10.99
CA HIS A 117 4.83 -9.45 -10.04
C HIS A 117 4.47 -8.43 -8.98
N ALA A 118 4.63 -8.78 -7.70
CA ALA A 118 4.30 -7.89 -6.60
C ALA A 118 5.16 -8.15 -5.36
N THR A 119 5.30 -7.11 -4.54
CA THR A 119 5.88 -7.22 -3.21
C THR A 119 4.88 -6.76 -2.14
N THR A 120 5.17 -7.08 -0.90
CA THR A 120 4.44 -6.66 0.30
C THR A 120 5.40 -6.66 1.49
N HIS A 121 4.90 -6.31 2.67
CA HIS A 121 5.70 -6.42 3.90
C HIS A 121 6.24 -7.84 4.08
N TRP A 122 7.53 -7.98 4.42
CA TRP A 122 8.28 -9.25 4.48
C TRP A 122 7.56 -10.36 5.26
N ARG A 123 6.83 -9.99 6.31
CA ARG A 123 6.12 -10.92 7.20
C ARG A 123 4.95 -11.64 6.52
N TYR A 124 4.45 -11.11 5.40
CA TYR A 124 3.25 -11.59 4.69
C TYR A 124 3.51 -11.89 3.21
N HIS A 125 4.78 -11.91 2.82
CA HIS A 125 5.20 -12.04 1.44
C HIS A 125 4.70 -13.34 0.77
N ASP A 126 4.66 -14.44 1.52
CA ASP A 126 4.15 -15.73 1.07
C ASP A 126 2.63 -15.74 0.83
N LEU A 127 1.87 -14.82 1.44
CA LEU A 127 0.44 -14.71 1.20
C LEU A 127 0.10 -14.16 -0.19
N LEU A 128 1.02 -13.45 -0.85
CA LEU A 128 0.79 -12.93 -2.20
C LEU A 128 0.45 -14.04 -3.21
N ALA A 129 1.12 -15.17 -3.13
CA ALA A 129 0.86 -16.31 -4.00
C ALA A 129 -0.57 -16.86 -3.87
N LYS A 130 -1.18 -16.71 -2.68
CA LYS A 130 -2.57 -17.13 -2.44
C LYS A 130 -3.59 -16.29 -3.23
N PHE A 131 -3.20 -15.10 -3.67
CA PHE A 131 -3.98 -14.22 -4.55
C PHE A 131 -3.56 -14.31 -6.03
N GLY A 132 -2.76 -15.32 -6.38
CA GLY A 132 -2.30 -15.55 -7.74
C GLY A 132 -1.17 -14.61 -8.21
N ALA A 133 -0.58 -13.82 -7.31
CA ALA A 133 0.58 -12.98 -7.61
C ALA A 133 1.86 -13.82 -7.76
N ILE A 134 2.86 -13.25 -8.43
CA ILE A 134 4.24 -13.73 -8.49
C ILE A 134 5.05 -12.90 -7.46
N PRO A 135 5.37 -13.45 -6.26
CA PRO A 135 6.01 -12.67 -5.21
C PRO A 135 7.47 -12.34 -5.56
N VAL A 136 7.85 -11.07 -5.45
CA VAL A 136 9.22 -10.58 -5.66
C VAL A 136 9.72 -9.88 -4.40
N ARG A 137 10.91 -10.28 -3.91
CA ARG A 137 11.52 -9.75 -2.67
C ARG A 137 12.37 -8.52 -2.97
N GLU A 138 11.72 -7.46 -3.43
CA GLU A 138 12.35 -6.17 -3.66
C GLU A 138 11.62 -5.08 -2.88
N ARG A 139 12.31 -3.96 -2.67
CA ARG A 139 11.76 -2.83 -1.92
C ARG A 139 10.61 -2.16 -2.67
N VAL A 140 10.74 -2.03 -4.00
CA VAL A 140 9.69 -1.56 -4.91
C VAL A 140 9.67 -2.48 -6.12
N VAL A 141 8.50 -2.99 -6.47
CA VAL A 141 8.26 -3.83 -7.65
C VAL A 141 7.32 -3.11 -8.59
N ARG A 142 7.73 -2.97 -9.83
CA ARG A 142 6.90 -2.43 -10.91
C ARG A 142 6.60 -3.51 -11.94
N ASP A 143 5.33 -3.72 -12.23
CA ASP A 143 4.82 -4.59 -13.29
C ASP A 143 3.81 -3.79 -14.11
N GLY A 144 4.27 -3.21 -15.23
CA GLY A 144 3.46 -2.33 -16.05
C GLY A 144 2.98 -1.09 -15.27
N ASN A 145 1.66 -1.01 -15.07
CA ASN A 145 0.99 0.05 -14.31
C ASN A 145 0.79 -0.27 -12.83
N LEU A 146 1.16 -1.48 -12.39
CA LEU A 146 1.14 -1.87 -10.98
C LEU A 146 2.50 -1.55 -10.35
N ILE A 147 2.49 -0.81 -9.23
CA ILE A 147 3.70 -0.53 -8.44
C ILE A 147 3.41 -0.88 -6.99
N THR A 148 4.18 -1.80 -6.42
CA THR A 148 4.01 -2.24 -5.04
C THR A 148 5.27 -1.97 -4.23
N GLY A 149 5.12 -1.35 -3.06
CA GLY A 149 6.16 -1.13 -2.07
C GLY A 149 6.14 -2.20 -0.97
N GLY A 150 7.31 -2.60 -0.50
CA GLY A 150 7.49 -3.63 0.52
C GLY A 150 7.09 -3.17 1.93
N GLY A 151 8.07 -3.03 2.83
CA GLY A 151 7.82 -2.56 4.20
C GLY A 151 7.44 -1.09 4.26
N VAL A 152 6.94 -0.68 5.40
CA VAL A 152 6.36 0.63 5.72
C VAL A 152 7.07 1.84 5.09
N THR A 153 8.41 1.89 5.20
CA THR A 153 9.21 3.00 4.67
C THR A 153 9.36 3.00 3.14
N ALA A 154 9.03 1.89 2.46
CA ALA A 154 9.09 1.81 1.00
C ALA A 154 8.06 2.71 0.30
N GLY A 155 7.11 3.28 1.07
CA GLY A 155 6.15 4.25 0.57
C GLY A 155 6.78 5.50 -0.03
N ILE A 156 7.89 5.97 0.52
CA ILE A 156 8.63 7.12 0.01
C ILE A 156 9.30 6.76 -1.32
N ASP A 157 10.00 5.61 -1.36
CA ASP A 157 10.71 5.19 -2.57
C ASP A 157 9.76 4.92 -3.74
N PHE A 158 8.64 4.22 -3.50
CA PHE A 158 7.70 3.96 -4.58
C PHE A 158 7.04 5.27 -5.06
N GLY A 159 6.80 6.22 -4.15
CA GLY A 159 6.31 7.55 -4.50
C GLY A 159 7.23 8.25 -5.50
N LEU A 160 8.54 8.27 -5.24
CA LEU A 160 9.54 8.82 -6.16
C LEU A 160 9.60 8.06 -7.50
N VAL A 161 9.55 6.71 -7.47
CA VAL A 161 9.47 5.89 -8.70
C VAL A 161 8.24 6.26 -9.52
N LEU A 162 7.11 6.48 -8.86
CA LEU A 162 5.86 6.86 -9.54
C LEU A 162 5.93 8.28 -10.10
N VAL A 163 6.48 9.25 -9.36
CA VAL A 163 6.70 10.61 -9.87
C VAL A 163 7.59 10.57 -11.11
N ALA A 164 8.67 9.79 -11.09
CA ALA A 164 9.53 9.62 -12.27
C ALA A 164 8.78 9.05 -13.47
N ALA A 165 7.84 8.11 -13.24
CA ALA A 165 7.02 7.54 -14.30
C ALA A 165 5.96 8.54 -14.84
N LEU A 166 5.49 9.48 -14.01
CA LEU A 166 4.46 10.46 -14.37
C LEU A 166 5.02 11.75 -14.98
N ARG A 167 6.18 12.22 -14.49
CA ARG A 167 6.75 13.56 -14.79
C ARG A 167 8.23 13.53 -15.20
N GLY A 168 8.83 12.35 -15.26
CA GLY A 168 10.26 12.19 -15.56
C GLY A 168 11.15 12.22 -14.32
N GLN A 169 12.38 11.73 -14.49
CA GLN A 169 13.35 11.56 -13.42
C GLN A 169 13.69 12.89 -12.72
N ALA A 170 13.88 13.98 -13.46
CA ALA A 170 14.24 15.26 -12.89
C ALA A 170 13.22 15.75 -11.86
N ALA A 171 11.91 15.59 -12.13
CA ALA A 171 10.87 15.97 -11.17
C ALA A 171 10.92 15.13 -9.89
N ALA A 172 11.25 13.85 -9.97
CA ALA A 172 11.43 13.00 -8.80
C ALA A 172 12.68 13.40 -8.00
N GLU A 173 13.79 13.73 -8.66
CA GLU A 173 15.03 14.21 -8.03
C GLU A 173 14.85 15.57 -7.35
N GLU A 174 14.08 16.49 -7.94
CA GLU A 174 13.71 17.77 -7.33
C GLU A 174 12.94 17.56 -6.02
N ILE A 175 11.93 16.66 -6.02
CA ILE A 175 11.16 16.35 -4.80
C ILE A 175 12.06 15.65 -3.78
N GLN A 176 12.87 14.68 -4.20
CA GLN A 176 13.82 14.00 -3.31
C GLN A 176 14.76 14.98 -2.62
N LEU A 177 15.33 15.93 -3.37
CA LEU A 177 16.23 16.95 -2.83
C LEU A 177 15.49 17.91 -1.89
N ALA A 178 14.28 18.36 -2.27
CA ALA A 178 13.49 19.27 -1.45
C ALA A 178 13.12 18.66 -0.08
N LEU A 179 12.91 17.34 -0.02
CA LEU A 179 12.65 16.61 1.20
C LEU A 179 13.93 16.15 1.93
N GLU A 180 15.11 16.42 1.37
CA GLU A 180 16.38 15.89 1.89
C GLU A 180 16.32 14.37 2.15
N TYR A 181 15.63 13.63 1.24
CA TYR A 181 15.49 12.20 1.39
C TYR A 181 16.78 11.46 1.01
N ALA A 182 17.68 11.37 1.98
CA ALA A 182 18.96 10.68 1.92
C ALA A 182 19.08 9.72 3.12
N PRO A 183 18.37 8.56 3.11
CA PRO A 183 18.24 7.72 4.29
C PRO A 183 19.55 7.05 4.70
N GLU A 184 19.96 7.28 5.95
CA GLU A 184 21.12 6.67 6.60
C GLU A 184 20.69 6.00 7.91
N PRO A 185 20.10 4.78 7.86
CA PRO A 185 19.63 4.11 9.06
C PRO A 185 20.82 3.78 9.99
N PRO A 186 20.71 4.07 11.30
CA PRO A 186 21.81 3.88 12.24
C PRO A 186 22.11 2.40 12.54
N PHE A 187 21.21 1.49 12.14
CA PHE A 187 21.33 0.04 12.34
C PHE A 187 21.03 -0.71 11.06
N GLN A 188 21.65 -1.91 10.89
CA GLN A 188 21.50 -2.73 9.69
C GLN A 188 20.46 -3.85 9.84
N ALA A 189 19.47 -3.69 10.72
CA ALA A 189 18.44 -4.68 11.02
C ALA A 189 17.10 -4.42 10.28
N GLY A 190 17.15 -3.66 9.19
CA GLY A 190 15.94 -3.26 8.44
C GLY A 190 15.33 -4.35 7.56
N ARG A 191 16.02 -5.46 7.34
CA ARG A 191 15.55 -6.62 6.58
C ARG A 191 15.69 -7.89 7.40
N PRO A 192 14.82 -8.91 7.20
CA PRO A 192 14.93 -10.18 7.95
C PRO A 192 16.25 -10.93 7.69
N GLU A 193 16.86 -10.73 6.51
CA GLU A 193 18.15 -11.32 6.13
C GLU A 193 19.34 -10.69 6.87
N ASP A 194 19.25 -9.40 7.19
CA ASP A 194 20.31 -8.59 7.79
C ASP A 194 20.15 -8.50 9.32
N ALA A 195 18.95 -8.77 9.84
CA ALA A 195 18.66 -8.66 11.26
C ALA A 195 19.32 -9.77 12.10
N PRO A 196 19.85 -9.46 13.31
CA PRO A 196 20.24 -10.47 14.26
C PRO A 196 19.10 -11.46 14.53
N LYS A 197 19.43 -12.75 14.67
CA LYS A 197 18.43 -13.83 14.78
C LYS A 197 17.48 -13.66 15.97
N ASP A 198 18.01 -13.25 17.10
CA ASP A 198 17.24 -12.98 18.33
C ASP A 198 16.25 -11.82 18.13
N ILE A 199 16.66 -10.75 17.45
CA ILE A 199 15.78 -9.63 17.11
C ILE A 199 14.68 -10.07 16.13
N LEU A 200 15.03 -10.84 15.12
CA LEU A 200 14.07 -11.39 14.15
C LEU A 200 13.02 -12.26 14.85
N GLU A 201 13.43 -13.12 15.81
CA GLU A 201 12.53 -13.96 16.59
C GLU A 201 11.60 -13.15 17.50
N VAL A 202 12.11 -12.10 18.15
CA VAL A 202 11.28 -11.18 18.96
C VAL A 202 10.20 -10.54 18.10
N VAL A 203 10.55 -10.02 16.92
CA VAL A 203 9.58 -9.40 15.99
C VAL A 203 8.56 -10.42 15.51
N ARG A 204 8.98 -11.63 15.14
CA ARG A 204 8.07 -12.71 14.71
C ARG A 204 7.07 -13.06 15.80
N ARG A 205 7.51 -13.27 17.05
CA ARG A 205 6.62 -13.57 18.20
C ARG A 205 5.63 -12.43 18.45
N ARG A 206 6.09 -11.18 18.43
CA ARG A 206 5.23 -10.00 18.65
C ARG A 206 4.12 -9.88 17.61
N THR A 207 4.37 -10.31 16.38
CA THR A 207 3.43 -10.20 15.25
C THR A 207 2.70 -11.50 14.95
N GLU A 208 2.89 -12.57 15.74
CA GLU A 208 2.36 -13.90 15.42
C GLU A 208 0.83 -13.96 15.41
N ALA A 209 0.17 -13.38 16.40
CA ALA A 209 -1.29 -13.36 16.46
C ALA A 209 -1.90 -12.65 15.25
N LEU A 210 -1.32 -11.49 14.87
CA LEU A 210 -1.76 -10.75 13.67
C LEU A 210 -1.49 -11.54 12.38
N ARG A 211 -0.36 -12.26 12.33
CA ARG A 211 -0.01 -13.12 11.20
C ARG A 211 -1.03 -14.25 11.04
N ALA A 212 -1.33 -14.97 12.12
CA ALA A 212 -2.26 -16.09 12.13
C ALA A 212 -3.69 -15.63 11.72
N GLU A 213 -4.13 -14.50 12.26
CA GLU A 213 -5.42 -13.91 11.88
C GLU A 213 -5.49 -13.59 10.38
N ARG A 214 -4.48 -12.93 9.84
CA ARG A 214 -4.41 -12.56 8.42
C ARG A 214 -4.40 -13.78 7.52
N GLU A 215 -3.65 -14.82 7.90
CA GLU A 215 -3.62 -16.08 7.17
C GLU A 215 -4.99 -16.77 7.16
N ARG A 216 -5.68 -16.79 8.30
CA ARG A 216 -7.04 -17.32 8.42
C ARG A 216 -8.02 -16.57 7.52
N ILE A 217 -7.97 -15.23 7.51
CA ILE A 217 -8.87 -14.41 6.68
C ILE A 217 -8.55 -14.60 5.20
N THR A 218 -7.27 -14.67 4.82
CA THR A 218 -6.88 -15.01 3.44
C THR A 218 -7.42 -16.36 3.01
N GLY A 219 -7.40 -17.36 3.90
CA GLY A 219 -8.01 -18.66 3.64
C GLY A 219 -9.52 -18.59 3.45
N GLN A 220 -10.22 -17.78 4.23
CA GLN A 220 -11.66 -17.55 4.06
C GLN A 220 -11.99 -16.86 2.73
N TRP A 221 -11.16 -15.88 2.31
CA TRP A 221 -11.32 -15.23 1.02
C TRP A 221 -11.22 -16.23 -0.13
N ILE A 222 -10.21 -17.13 -0.13
CA ILE A 222 -10.03 -18.15 -1.16
C ILE A 222 -11.26 -19.07 -1.28
N THR A 223 -11.89 -19.45 -0.17
CA THR A 223 -13.08 -20.31 -0.20
C THR A 223 -14.33 -19.62 -0.74
N ARG A 224 -14.40 -18.28 -0.64
CA ARG A 224 -15.51 -17.47 -1.18
C ARG A 224 -15.32 -17.11 -2.64
N SER A 225 -14.09 -17.03 -3.09
CA SER A 225 -13.70 -16.69 -4.47
C SER A 225 -12.94 -17.87 -5.07
N PRO A 226 -13.62 -19.01 -5.35
CA PRO A 226 -12.97 -20.14 -5.99
C PRO A 226 -12.37 -19.68 -7.32
N ALA A 227 -11.13 -20.11 -7.59
CA ALA A 227 -10.43 -19.79 -8.82
C ALA A 227 -11.26 -20.21 -10.04
N GLU A 228 -11.60 -19.27 -10.89
CA GLU A 228 -12.05 -19.53 -12.26
C GLU A 228 -10.88 -20.08 -13.10
#